data_eb249df8f6d99134dcf8045cb1d09d39
#
_entry.id   eb249df8f6d99134dcf8045cb1d09d39
#
_cell.length_a   1.000
_cell.length_b   1.000
_cell.length_c   1.000
_cell.angle_alpha   90.00
_cell.angle_beta   90.00
_cell.angle_gamma   90.00
#
_symmetry.space_group_name_H-M   'P 1'
#
loop_
_entity.id
_entity.type
_entity.pdbx_description
1 polymer ?
#
loop_
_entity_poly.entity_id
_entity_poly.type
_entity_poly.pdbx_seq_one_letter_code
_entity_poly.pdbx_strand_id
1 'polypeptide(L)'
;MVANLEATIEDLYALPHEQKAEIVNGEIVLMSPSGAAPSYAAAEIVSSLNEYSRWKRNGHAVSSNAAFIVNLSNRKSFSPDAAFYSGTWTGMKFFEGAPDFAVEVRTEADYGPAAEAAIEKKRSDYF
;
A
#
# COMPACT_ATOMS: atom_id res chain seq x y z
N MET A 1 -16.88 22.46 -21.15
CA MET A 1 -15.86 21.38 -21.14
C MET A 1 -15.45 21.10 -19.71
N VAL A 2 -15.59 19.86 -19.31
CA VAL A 2 -15.18 19.45 -17.96
C VAL A 2 -13.76 18.90 -18.06
N ALA A 3 -12.84 19.50 -17.32
CA ALA A 3 -11.50 18.99 -17.23
C ALA A 3 -11.50 17.74 -16.31
N ASN A 4 -10.93 16.66 -16.79
CA ASN A 4 -10.69 15.49 -15.95
C ASN A 4 -9.50 15.79 -15.05
N LEU A 5 -9.80 16.03 -13.77
CA LEU A 5 -8.77 16.27 -12.78
C LEU A 5 -8.27 14.96 -12.23
N GLU A 6 -6.97 14.76 -12.31
CA GLU A 6 -6.33 13.62 -11.67
C GLU A 6 -6.32 13.78 -10.16
N ALA A 7 -6.48 12.67 -9.44
CA ALA A 7 -6.37 12.64 -7.99
C ALA A 7 -4.95 13.02 -7.55
N THR A 8 -4.86 13.78 -6.48
CA THR A 8 -3.61 14.27 -5.91
C THR A 8 -3.36 13.63 -4.55
N ILE A 9 -2.15 13.81 -4.04
CA ILE A 9 -1.80 13.37 -2.68
C ILE A 9 -2.66 14.10 -1.64
N GLU A 10 -2.98 15.37 -1.88
CA GLU A 10 -3.88 16.13 -1.03
C GLU A 10 -5.27 15.52 -0.97
N ASP A 11 -5.77 15.01 -2.10
CA ASP A 11 -7.04 14.29 -2.14
C ASP A 11 -7.00 13.03 -1.28
N LEU A 12 -5.87 12.34 -1.27
CA LEU A 12 -5.67 11.15 -0.44
C LEU A 12 -5.70 11.51 1.05
N TYR A 13 -5.05 12.61 1.44
CA TYR A 13 -5.09 13.12 2.81
C TYR A 13 -6.48 13.56 3.25
N ALA A 14 -7.31 14.02 2.31
CA ALA A 14 -8.64 14.53 2.59
C ALA A 14 -9.69 13.43 2.79
N LEU A 15 -9.36 12.16 2.54
CA LEU A 15 -10.28 11.04 2.76
C LEU A 15 -10.68 10.94 4.23
N PRO A 16 -11.90 10.42 4.53
CA PRO A 16 -12.30 10.17 5.92
C PRO A 16 -11.29 9.29 6.65
N HIS A 17 -11.23 9.43 7.96
CA HIS A 17 -10.35 8.62 8.80
C HIS A 17 -10.51 7.14 8.51
N GLU A 18 -9.39 6.41 8.57
CA GLU A 18 -9.34 4.96 8.43
C GLU A 18 -9.71 4.43 7.04
N GLN A 19 -9.91 5.31 6.06
CA GLN A 19 -10.19 4.88 4.70
C GLN A 19 -8.89 4.53 3.99
N LYS A 20 -8.70 3.24 3.71
CA LYS A 20 -7.56 2.76 2.95
C LYS A 20 -7.78 2.98 1.46
N ALA A 21 -6.81 3.56 0.77
CA ALA A 21 -6.91 3.84 -0.65
C ALA A 21 -5.54 3.92 -1.32
N GLU A 22 -5.54 3.80 -2.64
CA GLU A 22 -4.36 4.04 -3.49
C GLU A 22 -4.75 4.97 -4.63
N ILE A 23 -3.78 5.70 -5.19
CA ILE A 23 -3.98 6.50 -6.39
C ILE A 23 -3.39 5.75 -7.58
N VAL A 24 -4.26 5.30 -8.48
CA VAL A 24 -3.89 4.50 -9.65
C VAL A 24 -4.58 5.09 -10.88
N ASN A 25 -3.82 5.34 -11.94
CA ASN A 25 -4.32 5.92 -13.18
C ASN A 25 -5.10 7.23 -12.96
N GLY A 26 -4.63 8.05 -12.02
CA GLY A 26 -5.25 9.35 -11.73
C GLY A 26 -6.50 9.27 -10.88
N GLU A 27 -6.87 8.10 -10.36
CA GLU A 27 -8.08 7.89 -9.57
C GLU A 27 -7.79 7.37 -8.17
N ILE A 28 -8.62 7.76 -7.21
CA ILE A 28 -8.62 7.16 -5.87
C ILE A 28 -9.30 5.80 -5.94
N VAL A 29 -8.58 4.76 -5.59
CA VAL A 29 -9.11 3.40 -5.51
C VAL A 29 -9.26 3.04 -4.04
N LEU A 30 -10.51 2.99 -3.57
CA LEU A 30 -10.82 2.62 -2.19
C LEU A 30 -10.65 1.12 -2.00
N MET A 31 -10.13 0.74 -0.85
CA MET A 31 -9.90 -0.66 -0.51
C MET A 31 -10.89 -1.12 0.57
N SER A 32 -11.45 -2.29 0.35
CA SER A 32 -12.41 -2.90 1.27
C SER A 32 -11.70 -3.60 2.43
N PRO A 33 -12.38 -3.76 3.58
CA PRO A 33 -11.86 -4.60 4.65
C PRO A 33 -11.61 -6.03 4.18
N SER A 34 -10.60 -6.67 4.75
CA SER A 34 -10.25 -8.05 4.45
C SER A 34 -10.95 -9.03 5.40
N GLY A 35 -11.13 -10.27 4.96
CA GLY A 35 -11.64 -11.34 5.80
C GLY A 35 -10.65 -11.79 6.86
N ALA A 36 -11.05 -12.76 7.68
CA ALA A 36 -10.26 -13.23 8.81
C ALA A 36 -8.89 -13.79 8.42
N ALA A 37 -8.84 -14.72 7.48
CA ALA A 37 -7.60 -15.37 7.09
C ALA A 37 -6.58 -14.40 6.46
N PRO A 38 -6.96 -13.55 5.49
CA PRO A 38 -6.03 -12.56 4.96
C PRO A 38 -5.53 -11.57 6.00
N SER A 39 -6.39 -11.12 6.91
CA SER A 39 -6.00 -10.18 7.97
C SER A 39 -5.02 -10.82 8.95
N TYR A 40 -5.26 -12.06 9.34
CA TYR A 40 -4.37 -12.80 10.22
C TYR A 40 -3.01 -13.02 9.56
N ALA A 41 -2.99 -13.41 8.28
CA ALA A 41 -1.76 -13.59 7.52
C ALA A 41 -0.93 -12.31 7.47
N ALA A 42 -1.56 -11.17 7.22
CA ALA A 42 -0.88 -9.87 7.21
C ALA A 42 -0.29 -9.55 8.58
N ALA A 43 -1.02 -9.81 9.65
CA ALA A 43 -0.54 -9.57 11.01
C ALA A 43 0.69 -10.42 11.36
N GLU A 44 0.69 -11.69 10.97
CA GLU A 44 1.83 -12.58 11.19
C GLU A 44 3.08 -12.11 10.41
N ILE A 45 2.88 -11.61 9.20
CA ILE A 45 3.97 -11.07 8.39
C ILE A 45 4.54 -9.81 9.04
N VAL A 46 3.69 -8.90 9.51
CA VAL A 46 4.13 -7.69 10.22
C VAL A 46 4.93 -8.06 11.47
N SER A 47 4.49 -9.07 12.20
CA SER A 47 5.20 -9.56 13.39
C SER A 47 6.61 -10.04 13.04
N SER A 48 6.76 -10.82 11.97
CA SER A 48 8.06 -11.28 11.49
C SER A 48 8.96 -10.13 11.05
N LEU A 49 8.39 -9.16 10.36
CA LEU A 49 9.13 -7.96 9.93
C LEU A 49 9.56 -7.11 11.12
N ASN A 50 8.75 -7.05 12.17
CA ASN A 50 9.13 -6.37 13.42
C ASN A 50 10.33 -7.03 14.09
N GLU A 51 10.38 -8.34 14.15
CA GLU A 51 11.54 -9.05 14.66
C GLU A 51 12.80 -8.74 13.86
N TYR A 52 12.67 -8.77 12.55
CA TYR A 52 13.76 -8.42 11.64
C TYR A 52 14.25 -6.99 11.89
N SER A 53 13.34 -6.03 12.02
CA SER A 53 13.64 -4.63 12.29
C SER A 53 14.43 -4.46 13.59
N ARG A 54 14.01 -5.14 14.64
CA ARG A 54 14.70 -5.10 15.95
C ARG A 54 16.10 -5.70 15.87
N TRP A 55 16.22 -6.81 15.17
CA TRP A 55 17.52 -7.48 14.99
C TRP A 55 18.49 -6.63 14.17
N LYS A 56 18.04 -6.07 13.06
CA LYS A 56 18.87 -5.24 12.19
C LYS A 56 19.11 -3.83 12.75
N ARG A 57 18.24 -3.37 13.65
CA ARG A 57 18.23 -1.99 14.16
C ARG A 57 18.14 -0.95 13.04
N ASN A 58 17.42 -1.27 11.99
CA ASN A 58 17.23 -0.43 10.83
C ASN A 58 15.86 -0.67 10.25
N GLY A 59 15.15 0.42 9.88
CA GLY A 59 13.86 0.34 9.24
C GLY A 59 12.71 0.01 10.21
N HIS A 60 11.53 -0.06 9.65
CA HIS A 60 10.29 -0.25 10.38
C HIS A 60 9.38 -1.22 9.64
N ALA A 61 8.77 -2.14 10.38
CA ALA A 61 7.64 -2.92 9.87
C ALA A 61 6.40 -2.04 9.88
N VAL A 62 5.62 -2.11 8.82
CA VAL A 62 4.47 -1.25 8.61
C VAL A 62 3.24 -2.12 8.33
N SER A 63 2.16 -1.84 9.05
CA SER A 63 0.90 -2.57 8.91
C SER A 63 0.02 -1.99 7.79
N SER A 64 -1.18 -2.56 7.62
CA SER A 64 -2.02 -2.43 6.42
C SER A 64 -2.62 -1.08 6.27
N ASN A 65 -2.57 -0.05 6.74
CA ASN A 65 -3.27 1.22 6.44
C ASN A 65 -2.33 2.40 6.18
N ALA A 66 -1.08 2.11 5.92
CA ALA A 66 -0.10 3.13 5.59
C ALA A 66 -0.13 3.43 4.09
N ALA A 67 0.23 4.65 3.73
CA ALA A 67 0.40 5.04 2.34
C ALA A 67 1.85 5.39 2.05
N PHE A 68 2.32 4.95 0.90
CA PHE A 68 3.65 5.23 0.38
C PHE A 68 3.50 6.06 -0.90
N ILE A 69 4.01 7.29 -0.88
CA ILE A 69 3.90 8.19 -2.01
C ILE A 69 5.00 7.87 -3.02
N VAL A 70 4.60 7.62 -4.25
CA VAL A 70 5.51 7.36 -5.36
C VAL A 70 5.19 8.30 -6.52
N ASN A 71 6.08 8.34 -7.50
CA ASN A 71 5.88 9.21 -8.67
C ASN A 71 6.07 8.40 -9.94
N LEU A 72 5.14 7.47 -10.17
CA LEU A 72 5.08 6.68 -11.40
C LEU A 72 4.09 7.33 -12.37
N SER A 73 4.23 7.05 -13.66
CA SER A 73 3.31 7.58 -14.67
C SER A 73 1.87 7.12 -14.47
N ASN A 74 1.69 5.91 -13.92
CA ASN A 74 0.38 5.26 -13.74
C ASN A 74 -0.05 5.14 -12.28
N ARG A 75 0.76 5.63 -11.33
CA ARG A 75 0.47 5.45 -9.91
C ARG A 75 1.15 6.51 -9.07
N LYS A 76 0.43 7.03 -8.08
CA LYS A 76 0.97 8.03 -7.13
C LYS A 76 1.13 7.51 -5.72
N SER A 77 0.52 6.38 -5.38
CA SER A 77 0.69 5.80 -4.05
C SER A 77 0.46 4.30 -4.03
N PHE A 78 1.02 3.65 -2.99
CA PHE A 78 0.75 2.27 -2.61
C PHE A 78 0.22 2.23 -1.18
N SER A 79 -0.63 1.25 -0.89
CA SER A 79 -1.02 0.91 0.47
C SER A 79 -1.03 -0.60 0.63
N PRO A 80 0.14 -1.23 0.80
CA PRO A 80 0.26 -2.67 0.91
C PRO A 80 -0.31 -3.21 2.22
N ASP A 81 -0.57 -4.52 2.26
CA ASP A 81 -1.09 -5.19 3.45
C ASP A 81 -0.05 -5.30 4.56
N ALA A 82 1.21 -5.39 4.20
CA ALA A 82 2.35 -5.34 5.11
C ALA A 82 3.55 -4.81 4.34
N ALA A 83 4.46 -4.14 5.03
CA ALA A 83 5.65 -3.59 4.38
C ALA A 83 6.81 -3.45 5.36
N PHE A 84 8.00 -3.32 4.81
CA PHE A 84 9.20 -2.91 5.53
C PHE A 84 9.78 -1.67 4.84
N TYR A 85 10.07 -0.64 5.62
CA TYR A 85 10.55 0.64 5.11
C TYR A 85 11.77 1.10 5.87
N SER A 86 12.86 1.38 5.17
CA SER A 86 14.10 1.86 5.76
C SER A 86 14.47 3.28 5.31
N GLY A 87 13.57 3.98 4.65
CA GLY A 87 13.80 5.35 4.22
C GLY A 87 13.66 6.37 5.36
N THR A 88 13.57 7.63 5.00
CA THR A 88 13.47 8.71 5.96
C THR A 88 12.14 8.68 6.69
N TRP A 89 12.17 8.75 8.02
CA TRP A 89 10.96 8.80 8.83
C TRP A 89 10.22 10.12 8.63
N THR A 90 8.95 10.05 8.28
CA THR A 90 8.12 11.22 7.96
C THR A 90 7.17 11.62 9.10
N GLY A 91 7.26 10.97 10.26
CA GLY A 91 6.42 11.29 11.41
C GLY A 91 4.96 10.92 11.17
N MET A 92 4.08 11.93 11.21
CA MET A 92 2.63 11.72 11.05
C MET A 92 2.17 11.79 9.58
N LYS A 93 3.06 12.01 8.65
CA LYS A 93 2.72 12.08 7.23
C LYS A 93 2.92 10.74 6.53
N PHE A 94 2.39 10.61 5.31
CA PHE A 94 2.60 9.43 4.49
C PHE A 94 4.10 9.20 4.24
N PHE A 95 4.47 7.95 4.06
CA PHE A 95 5.85 7.60 3.69
C PHE A 95 6.19 8.15 2.31
N GLU A 96 7.44 8.57 2.14
CA GLU A 96 7.95 9.04 0.86
C GLU A 96 8.77 7.94 0.18
N GLY A 97 8.39 7.58 -1.04
CA GLY A 97 9.02 6.51 -1.79
C GLY A 97 8.43 5.14 -1.52
N ALA A 98 8.79 4.17 -2.34
CA ALA A 98 8.32 2.81 -2.19
C ALA A 98 8.94 2.12 -0.97
N PRO A 99 8.24 1.15 -0.37
CA PRO A 99 8.83 0.34 0.69
C PRO A 99 9.94 -0.57 0.14
N ASP A 100 10.85 -0.98 1.02
CA ASP A 100 11.92 -1.93 0.67
C ASP A 100 11.36 -3.32 0.38
N PHE A 101 10.28 -3.67 1.07
CA PHE A 101 9.58 -4.94 0.93
C PHE A 101 8.09 -4.70 1.14
N ALA A 102 7.27 -5.23 0.26
CA ALA A 102 5.81 -5.06 0.33
C ALA A 102 5.12 -6.41 0.13
N VAL A 103 4.05 -6.59 0.86
CA VAL A 103 3.24 -7.81 0.82
C VAL A 103 1.79 -7.44 0.52
N GLU A 104 1.25 -8.11 -0.48
CA GLU A 104 -0.18 -8.07 -0.79
C GLU A 104 -0.74 -9.46 -0.50
N VAL A 105 -1.74 -9.54 0.37
CA VAL A 105 -2.37 -10.79 0.75
C VAL A 105 -3.63 -10.99 -0.08
N ARG A 106 -3.77 -12.14 -0.72
CA ARG A 106 -4.95 -12.45 -1.52
C ARG A 106 -6.19 -12.61 -0.65
N THR A 107 -7.29 -12.04 -1.13
CA THR A 107 -8.63 -12.25 -0.58
C THR A 107 -9.41 -13.18 -1.52
N GLU A 108 -10.65 -13.55 -1.14
CA GLU A 108 -11.49 -14.39 -2.01
C GLU A 108 -11.69 -13.80 -3.41
N ALA A 109 -11.70 -12.47 -3.54
CA ALA A 109 -11.88 -11.80 -4.82
C ALA A 109 -10.63 -11.79 -5.71
N ASP A 110 -9.46 -12.19 -5.18
CA ASP A 110 -8.18 -12.05 -5.87
C ASP A 110 -7.78 -13.29 -6.68
N TYR A 111 -8.76 -14.00 -7.20
CA TYR A 111 -8.56 -15.19 -8.02
C TYR A 111 -9.28 -15.04 -9.36
N GLY A 112 -8.78 -15.72 -10.37
CA GLY A 112 -9.31 -15.65 -11.72
C GLY A 112 -8.45 -14.78 -12.63
N PRO A 113 -8.65 -14.84 -13.98
CA PRO A 113 -7.76 -14.19 -14.94
C PRO A 113 -7.65 -12.67 -14.76
N ALA A 114 -8.73 -11.98 -14.49
CA ALA A 114 -8.71 -10.51 -14.32
C ALA A 114 -7.97 -10.12 -13.05
N ALA A 115 -8.20 -10.84 -11.95
CA ALA A 115 -7.51 -10.59 -10.68
C ALA A 115 -6.01 -10.89 -10.81
N GLU A 116 -5.64 -11.98 -11.47
CA GLU A 116 -4.23 -12.31 -11.70
C GLU A 116 -3.52 -11.23 -12.54
N ALA A 117 -4.17 -10.69 -13.56
CA ALA A 117 -3.63 -9.61 -14.37
C ALA A 117 -3.43 -8.32 -13.53
N ALA A 118 -4.39 -7.98 -12.67
CA ALA A 118 -4.28 -6.82 -11.80
C ALA A 118 -3.16 -6.97 -10.78
N ILE A 119 -2.98 -8.15 -10.20
CA ILE A 119 -1.91 -8.46 -9.26
C ILE A 119 -0.54 -8.31 -9.94
N GLU A 120 -0.38 -8.86 -11.15
CA GLU A 120 0.86 -8.75 -11.91
C GLU A 120 1.17 -7.30 -12.27
N LYS A 121 0.17 -6.52 -12.64
CA LYS A 121 0.35 -5.09 -12.95
C LYS A 121 0.84 -4.32 -11.73
N LYS A 122 0.21 -4.53 -10.58
CA LYS A 122 0.61 -3.88 -9.34
C LYS A 122 2.01 -4.30 -8.92
N ARG A 123 2.31 -5.59 -9.01
CA ARG A 123 3.64 -6.11 -8.71
C ARG A 123 4.71 -5.44 -9.58
N SER A 124 4.43 -5.29 -10.87
CA SER A 124 5.31 -4.59 -11.80
C SER A 124 5.54 -3.14 -11.37
N ASP A 125 4.52 -2.46 -10.84
CA ASP A 125 4.64 -1.07 -10.40
C ASP A 125 5.59 -0.92 -9.20
N TYR A 126 5.79 -1.94 -8.38
CA TYR A 126 6.74 -1.91 -7.26
C TYR A 126 8.20 -1.96 -7.73
N PHE A 127 8.45 -2.42 -8.94
CA PHE A 127 9.78 -2.51 -9.53
C PHE A 127 9.94 -1.45 -10.61
#